data_b84e8920dde1a9dbfeae40ea321cf7de
#
_entry.id   b84e8920dde1a9dbfeae40ea321cf7de
#
_cell.length_a   1.000
_cell.length_b   1.000
_cell.length_c   1.000
_cell.angle_alpha   90.00
_cell.angle_beta   90.00
_cell.angle_gamma   90.00
#
_symmetry.space_group_name_H-M   'P 1'
#
loop_
_entity.id
_entity.type
_entity.pdbx_description
1 polymer ?
#
loop_
_entity_poly.entity_id
_entity_poly.type
_entity_poly.pdbx_seq_one_letter_code
_entity_poly.pdbx_strand_id
1 'polypeptide(L)'
;TRFIGNGQFGIVYEASDDLGRKFAVKTVLTAGLDDQAISVFVNEGKLATQIKHENVIEVLFFHDGIQYSSLPPYMLMEYADEGNLEKLLKTRRHNSDLFTLEQIKNTFLQLCSGMKAINEKLVHRDIKPDNILVNQGIYKITDFGLSKVVGLATRSQTFKGINHIKYCAPEAWHLGRNELGMDIYSMGIVFYEIATLQFPYSVEISGDFIDDWKKAHLIQMPNDPKEYNPSLPIELSQIILEMMSKRASDRYSSWDQIIERLDMSSVSTNTERDVSQLIERAVEIHTKKEQERLLKEENARNARERANIVDYCFSEIRDHAINLVETFNRYSEFAKLKLFKNPQRFEFSICPAQSSAHGVKVSVHPLNENVQFKEYLVKAWGVVMAPSGKGFNILLVAEDADEVYGKWITFHVRHNPIAKRKDKRLEPFPFNLDEIAKEIELISGMHIYVVDQSIFDPKMFDPLVDELLEK
;
A
#
# COMPACT_ATOMS: atom_id res chain seq x y z
N THR A 1 -25.02 31.65 -10.32
CA THR A 1 -24.12 30.54 -9.89
C THR A 1 -22.67 30.94 -10.08
N ARG A 2 -21.80 30.64 -9.10
CA ARG A 2 -20.38 30.88 -9.13
C ARG A 2 -19.63 29.56 -8.87
N PHE A 3 -18.61 29.29 -9.67
CA PHE A 3 -17.73 28.16 -9.40
C PHE A 3 -16.96 28.36 -8.08
N ILE A 4 -16.95 27.33 -7.20
CA ILE A 4 -16.27 27.39 -5.91
C ILE A 4 -15.23 26.27 -5.71
N GLY A 5 -15.29 25.18 -6.47
CA GLY A 5 -14.27 24.14 -6.37
C GLY A 5 -14.50 22.95 -7.30
N ASN A 6 -13.39 22.20 -7.51
CA ASN A 6 -13.43 20.88 -8.11
C ASN A 6 -13.26 19.86 -6.98
N GLY A 7 -14.26 19.01 -6.78
CA GLY A 7 -14.11 17.79 -5.99
C GLY A 7 -13.50 16.66 -6.84
N GLN A 8 -13.13 15.56 -6.21
CA GLN A 8 -12.53 14.40 -6.89
C GLN A 8 -13.41 13.83 -8.02
N PHE A 9 -14.74 13.96 -7.91
CA PHE A 9 -15.73 13.36 -8.81
C PHE A 9 -16.74 14.38 -9.37
N GLY A 10 -16.52 15.67 -9.16
CA GLY A 10 -17.48 16.66 -9.66
C GLY A 10 -17.08 18.10 -9.38
N ILE A 11 -17.89 18.98 -9.88
CA ILE A 11 -17.72 20.42 -9.76
C ILE A 11 -18.72 20.92 -8.71
N VAL A 12 -18.27 21.85 -7.87
CA VAL A 12 -19.11 22.51 -6.86
C VAL A 12 -19.31 23.97 -7.25
N TYR A 13 -20.57 24.40 -7.26
CA TYR A 13 -20.98 25.78 -7.53
C TYR A 13 -21.67 26.37 -6.31
N GLU A 14 -21.46 27.66 -6.07
CA GLU A 14 -22.34 28.48 -5.23
C GLU A 14 -23.59 28.87 -6.07
N ALA A 15 -24.74 28.62 -5.52
CA ALA A 15 -26.02 29.03 -6.09
C ALA A 15 -26.79 29.90 -5.08
N SER A 16 -27.70 30.75 -5.55
CA SER A 16 -28.60 31.53 -4.70
C SER A 16 -30.02 31.42 -5.23
N ASP A 17 -30.98 31.37 -4.32
CA ASP A 17 -32.37 31.47 -4.67
C ASP A 17 -32.80 32.99 -4.82
N ASP A 18 -34.07 33.19 -5.15
CA ASP A 18 -34.65 34.53 -5.36
C ASP A 18 -34.71 35.36 -4.07
N LEU A 19 -34.52 34.74 -2.90
CA LEU A 19 -34.45 35.37 -1.59
C LEU A 19 -33.00 35.68 -1.17
N GLY A 20 -32.01 35.34 -2.02
CA GLY A 20 -30.60 35.56 -1.74
C GLY A 20 -29.98 34.53 -0.80
N ARG A 21 -30.68 33.45 -0.46
CA ARG A 21 -30.11 32.36 0.36
C ARG A 21 -29.12 31.56 -0.49
N LYS A 22 -27.97 31.27 0.10
CA LYS A 22 -26.87 30.58 -0.59
C LYS A 22 -26.96 29.06 -0.38
N PHE A 23 -26.55 28.34 -1.42
CA PHE A 23 -26.49 26.88 -1.47
C PHE A 23 -25.21 26.45 -2.18
N ALA A 24 -24.76 25.23 -1.91
CA ALA A 24 -23.75 24.56 -2.70
C ALA A 24 -24.40 23.53 -3.61
N VAL A 25 -24.02 23.52 -4.89
CA VAL A 25 -24.48 22.52 -5.86
C VAL A 25 -23.29 21.72 -6.33
N LYS A 26 -23.26 20.43 -5.97
CA LYS A 26 -22.25 19.48 -6.43
C LYS A 26 -22.84 18.63 -7.56
N THR A 27 -22.19 18.65 -8.72
CA THR A 27 -22.62 17.88 -9.90
C THR A 27 -21.45 17.13 -10.53
N VAL A 28 -21.74 16.06 -11.24
CA VAL A 28 -20.74 15.29 -11.99
C VAL A 28 -20.59 15.86 -13.41
N LEU A 29 -19.34 15.89 -13.90
CA LEU A 29 -19.09 16.11 -15.33
C LEU A 29 -19.35 14.78 -16.06
N THR A 30 -20.50 14.65 -16.69
CA THR A 30 -20.88 13.42 -17.42
C THR A 30 -20.00 13.15 -18.64
N ALA A 31 -19.37 14.19 -19.21
CA ALA A 31 -18.46 14.04 -20.33
C ALA A 31 -17.14 13.36 -19.88
N GLY A 32 -16.99 12.06 -20.20
CA GLY A 32 -15.79 11.28 -19.92
C GLY A 32 -15.82 10.45 -18.63
N LEU A 33 -16.94 10.40 -17.90
CA LEU A 33 -17.16 9.43 -16.83
C LEU A 33 -17.85 8.18 -17.38
N ASP A 34 -17.46 7.01 -16.85
CA ASP A 34 -18.16 5.76 -17.09
C ASP A 34 -19.47 5.68 -16.29
N ASP A 35 -20.38 4.81 -16.69
CA ASP A 35 -21.67 4.59 -16.01
C ASP A 35 -21.48 4.17 -14.55
N GLN A 36 -20.33 3.57 -14.23
CA GLN A 36 -20.01 3.12 -12.89
C GLN A 36 -19.74 4.32 -11.96
N ALA A 37 -19.01 5.33 -12.41
CA ALA A 37 -18.75 6.56 -11.64
C ALA A 37 -20.05 7.35 -11.38
N ILE A 38 -20.94 7.42 -12.37
CA ILE A 38 -22.25 8.05 -12.21
C ILE A 38 -23.10 7.27 -11.19
N SER A 39 -23.13 5.94 -11.27
CA SER A 39 -23.86 5.07 -10.33
C SER A 39 -23.38 5.27 -8.89
N VAL A 40 -22.08 5.46 -8.69
CA VAL A 40 -21.50 5.75 -7.36
C VAL A 40 -21.96 7.07 -6.81
N PHE A 41 -21.91 8.14 -7.62
CA PHE A 41 -22.41 9.46 -7.23
C PHE A 41 -23.90 9.41 -6.87
N VAL A 42 -24.70 8.67 -7.64
CA VAL A 42 -26.13 8.49 -7.37
C VAL A 42 -26.37 7.76 -6.04
N ASN A 43 -25.62 6.70 -5.77
CA ASN A 43 -25.76 5.96 -4.52
C ASN A 43 -25.31 6.80 -3.31
N GLU A 44 -24.22 7.57 -3.44
CA GLU A 44 -23.77 8.51 -2.42
C GLU A 44 -24.85 9.56 -2.12
N GLY A 45 -25.39 10.21 -3.15
CA GLY A 45 -26.43 11.22 -3.00
C GLY A 45 -27.67 10.69 -2.26
N LYS A 46 -28.10 9.47 -2.58
CA LYS A 46 -29.21 8.80 -1.88
C LYS A 46 -28.92 8.53 -0.41
N LEU A 47 -27.71 8.11 -0.07
CA LEU A 47 -27.32 7.88 1.32
C LEU A 47 -27.15 9.21 2.07
N ALA A 48 -26.53 10.20 1.43
CA ALA A 48 -26.27 11.51 2.01
C ALA A 48 -27.56 12.23 2.45
N THR A 49 -28.66 12.11 1.69
CA THR A 49 -29.95 12.69 2.08
C THR A 49 -30.55 12.11 3.36
N GLN A 50 -30.07 10.94 3.80
CA GLN A 50 -30.56 10.25 5.00
C GLN A 50 -29.79 10.66 6.27
N ILE A 51 -28.67 11.35 6.11
CA ILE A 51 -27.81 11.76 7.23
C ILE A 51 -28.17 13.21 7.58
N LYS A 52 -28.75 13.40 8.78
CA LYS A 52 -29.07 14.73 9.29
C LYS A 52 -28.42 14.90 10.65
N HIS A 53 -27.39 15.74 10.68
CA HIS A 53 -26.61 16.00 11.88
C HIS A 53 -25.95 17.38 11.79
N GLU A 54 -25.84 18.09 12.91
CA GLU A 54 -25.29 19.44 12.96
C GLU A 54 -23.86 19.51 12.38
N ASN A 55 -23.04 18.48 12.64
CA ASN A 55 -21.64 18.39 12.20
C ASN A 55 -21.47 17.62 10.87
N VAL A 56 -22.52 17.50 10.07
CA VAL A 56 -22.49 16.93 8.72
C VAL A 56 -23.16 17.89 7.76
N ILE A 57 -22.58 18.11 6.59
CA ILE A 57 -23.20 18.95 5.55
C ILE A 57 -24.55 18.34 5.15
N GLU A 58 -25.62 19.14 5.30
CA GLU A 58 -26.95 18.68 4.95
C GLU A 58 -27.14 18.70 3.43
N VAL A 59 -27.54 17.55 2.88
CA VAL A 59 -28.03 17.46 1.51
C VAL A 59 -29.52 17.73 1.48
N LEU A 60 -29.85 18.91 1.00
CA LEU A 60 -31.23 19.44 0.97
C LEU A 60 -32.07 18.78 -0.13
N PHE A 61 -31.44 18.50 -1.26
CA PHE A 61 -32.08 17.85 -2.40
C PHE A 61 -31.05 17.07 -3.21
N PHE A 62 -31.48 15.93 -3.74
CA PHE A 62 -30.67 15.10 -4.62
C PHE A 62 -31.45 14.81 -5.90
N HIS A 63 -30.84 15.07 -7.06
CA HIS A 63 -31.30 14.72 -8.38
C HIS A 63 -30.46 13.58 -8.95
N ASP A 64 -31.11 12.48 -9.33
CA ASP A 64 -30.40 11.27 -9.81
C ASP A 64 -30.21 11.22 -11.34
N GLY A 65 -30.63 12.27 -12.07
CA GLY A 65 -30.56 12.34 -13.53
C GLY A 65 -31.80 11.78 -14.24
N ILE A 66 -32.79 11.23 -13.52
CA ILE A 66 -33.96 10.58 -14.12
C ILE A 66 -35.10 11.58 -14.31
N GLN A 67 -35.49 12.29 -13.25
CA GLN A 67 -36.63 13.21 -13.26
C GLN A 67 -36.47 14.38 -14.26
N TYR A 68 -35.26 14.91 -14.37
CA TYR A 68 -34.89 15.98 -15.32
C TYR A 68 -33.76 15.49 -16.22
N SER A 69 -34.08 14.71 -17.23
CA SER A 69 -33.11 14.00 -18.07
C SER A 69 -32.14 14.91 -18.85
N SER A 70 -32.45 16.21 -18.94
CA SER A 70 -31.55 17.24 -19.52
C SER A 70 -30.47 17.72 -18.54
N LEU A 71 -30.56 17.39 -17.26
CA LEU A 71 -29.60 17.77 -16.23
C LEU A 71 -28.82 16.54 -15.77
N PRO A 72 -27.50 16.68 -15.57
CA PRO A 72 -26.72 15.64 -14.91
C PRO A 72 -27.16 15.44 -13.46
N PRO A 73 -26.85 14.29 -12.82
CA PRO A 73 -27.07 14.14 -11.40
C PRO A 73 -26.39 15.23 -10.59
N TYR A 74 -27.09 15.75 -9.56
CA TYR A 74 -26.54 16.79 -8.67
C TYR A 74 -27.10 16.71 -7.26
N MET A 75 -26.33 17.22 -6.31
CA MET A 75 -26.72 17.43 -4.92
C MET A 75 -26.83 18.92 -4.64
N LEU A 76 -27.95 19.35 -4.07
CA LEU A 76 -28.11 20.67 -3.50
C LEU A 76 -27.85 20.57 -1.99
N MET A 77 -26.87 21.29 -1.50
CA MET A 77 -26.40 21.22 -0.12
C MET A 77 -26.46 22.59 0.56
N GLU A 78 -26.47 22.58 1.90
CA GLU A 78 -26.22 23.81 2.65
C GLU A 78 -24.86 24.43 2.24
N TYR A 79 -24.76 25.75 2.39
CA TYR A 79 -23.55 26.50 2.04
C TYR A 79 -22.77 26.86 3.29
N ALA A 80 -21.50 26.47 3.34
CA ALA A 80 -20.56 26.87 4.39
C ALA A 80 -19.67 28.01 3.86
N ASP A 81 -19.65 29.14 4.55
CA ASP A 81 -19.05 30.38 4.05
C ASP A 81 -17.64 30.67 4.57
N GLU A 82 -17.19 29.99 5.63
CA GLU A 82 -15.86 30.20 6.25
C GLU A 82 -14.75 29.32 5.62
N GLY A 83 -15.11 28.48 4.63
CA GLY A 83 -14.19 27.60 3.94
C GLY A 83 -14.00 26.26 4.66
N ASN A 84 -12.82 25.63 4.51
CA ASN A 84 -12.52 24.34 5.08
C ASN A 84 -11.42 24.39 6.16
N LEU A 85 -11.30 23.31 6.92
CA LEU A 85 -10.31 23.16 7.99
C LEU A 85 -8.87 23.27 7.45
N GLU A 86 -8.58 22.81 6.22
CA GLU A 86 -7.25 22.93 5.62
C GLU A 86 -6.82 24.39 5.49
N LYS A 87 -7.73 25.26 5.03
CA LYS A 87 -7.48 26.69 4.95
C LYS A 87 -7.25 27.31 6.34
N LEU A 88 -8.05 26.90 7.33
CA LEU A 88 -7.89 27.35 8.71
C LEU A 88 -6.54 26.89 9.29
N LEU A 89 -6.16 25.63 9.13
CA LEU A 89 -4.87 25.09 9.56
C LEU A 89 -3.71 25.82 8.90
N LYS A 90 -3.76 26.07 7.59
CA LYS A 90 -2.74 26.86 6.88
C LYS A 90 -2.57 28.25 7.46
N THR A 91 -3.66 28.95 7.72
CA THR A 91 -3.64 30.28 8.30
C THR A 91 -3.01 30.27 9.70
N ARG A 92 -3.39 29.31 10.54
CA ARG A 92 -2.85 29.18 11.89
C ARG A 92 -1.38 28.75 11.89
N ARG A 93 -0.96 27.85 11.00
CA ARG A 93 0.46 27.49 10.80
C ARG A 93 1.29 28.73 10.44
N HIS A 94 0.80 29.53 9.50
CA HIS A 94 1.49 30.74 9.08
C HIS A 94 1.67 31.74 10.24
N ASN A 95 0.69 31.85 11.11
CA ASN A 95 0.70 32.76 12.25
C ASN A 95 1.31 32.14 13.53
N SER A 96 1.68 30.86 13.51
CA SER A 96 2.11 30.08 14.70
C SER A 96 1.06 30.14 15.82
N ASP A 97 -0.24 30.16 15.48
CA ASP A 97 -1.37 30.33 16.37
C ASP A 97 -2.00 28.97 16.70
N LEU A 98 -1.51 28.30 17.77
CA LEU A 98 -2.09 27.04 18.25
C LEU A 98 -3.54 27.23 18.69
N PHE A 99 -4.35 26.20 18.51
CA PHE A 99 -5.69 26.14 19.10
C PHE A 99 -5.59 26.10 20.62
N THR A 100 -6.50 26.76 21.32
CA THR A 100 -6.62 26.60 22.77
C THR A 100 -7.14 25.19 23.11
N LEU A 101 -6.91 24.72 24.34
CA LEU A 101 -7.39 23.40 24.77
C LEU A 101 -8.92 23.27 24.65
N GLU A 102 -9.64 24.34 24.93
CA GLU A 102 -11.10 24.39 24.78
C GLU A 102 -11.52 24.25 23.32
N GLN A 103 -10.83 24.99 22.40
CA GLN A 103 -11.08 24.87 20.96
C GLN A 103 -10.76 23.45 20.46
N ILE A 104 -9.62 22.86 20.87
CA ILE A 104 -9.24 21.49 20.50
C ILE A 104 -10.34 20.52 20.94
N LYS A 105 -10.71 20.53 22.20
CA LYS A 105 -11.71 19.62 22.77
C LYS A 105 -13.07 19.77 22.08
N ASN A 106 -13.55 21.01 21.94
CA ASN A 106 -14.82 21.27 21.29
C ASN A 106 -14.83 20.81 19.83
N THR A 107 -13.75 21.06 19.07
CA THR A 107 -13.62 20.59 17.69
C THR A 107 -13.62 19.06 17.61
N PHE A 108 -12.90 18.39 18.50
CA PHE A 108 -12.85 16.93 18.55
C PHE A 108 -14.24 16.32 18.82
N LEU A 109 -14.98 16.87 19.78
CA LEU A 109 -16.33 16.41 20.10
C LEU A 109 -17.29 16.60 18.93
N GLN A 110 -17.25 17.75 18.26
CA GLN A 110 -18.05 18.02 17.06
C GLN A 110 -17.77 17.00 15.95
N LEU A 111 -16.50 16.77 15.64
CA LEU A 111 -16.09 15.85 14.57
C LEU A 111 -16.41 14.38 14.91
N CYS A 112 -16.22 13.95 16.16
CA CYS A 112 -16.63 12.63 16.61
C CYS A 112 -18.15 12.43 16.48
N SER A 113 -18.94 13.43 16.88
CA SER A 113 -20.41 13.38 16.80
C SER A 113 -20.88 13.30 15.35
N GLY A 114 -20.30 14.08 14.45
CA GLY A 114 -20.59 14.00 13.00
C GLY A 114 -20.20 12.65 12.39
N MET A 115 -19.01 12.15 12.72
CA MET A 115 -18.56 10.84 12.23
C MET A 115 -19.40 9.68 12.76
N LYS A 116 -19.88 9.75 14.00
CA LYS A 116 -20.82 8.77 14.55
C LYS A 116 -22.06 8.68 13.66
N ALA A 117 -22.69 9.83 13.35
CA ALA A 117 -23.88 9.88 12.52
C ALA A 117 -23.63 9.35 11.09
N ILE A 118 -22.46 9.63 10.50
CA ILE A 118 -22.06 9.12 9.17
C ILE A 118 -21.87 7.61 9.24
N ASN A 119 -21.10 7.11 10.21
CA ASN A 119 -20.74 5.70 10.27
C ASN A 119 -21.89 4.76 10.70
N GLU A 120 -23.03 5.28 11.15
CA GLU A 120 -24.26 4.51 11.23
C GLU A 120 -24.78 4.04 9.86
N LYS A 121 -24.40 4.71 8.78
CA LYS A 121 -24.89 4.45 7.42
C LYS A 121 -23.80 3.95 6.48
N LEU A 122 -22.58 4.49 6.59
CA LEU A 122 -21.49 4.19 5.66
C LEU A 122 -20.13 4.47 6.29
N VAL A 123 -19.07 3.95 5.69
CA VAL A 123 -17.67 4.31 5.98
C VAL A 123 -17.25 5.43 5.06
N HIS A 124 -16.70 6.53 5.60
CA HIS A 124 -16.39 7.77 4.86
C HIS A 124 -15.21 7.62 3.90
N ARG A 125 -14.05 7.12 4.39
CA ARG A 125 -12.82 6.77 3.63
C ARG A 125 -11.99 7.92 3.04
N ASP A 126 -12.50 9.13 3.03
CA ASP A 126 -11.76 10.30 2.55
C ASP A 126 -11.79 11.43 3.59
N ILE A 127 -11.51 11.06 4.86
CA ILE A 127 -11.40 12.03 5.95
C ILE A 127 -10.08 12.76 5.83
N LYS A 128 -10.16 14.08 5.67
CA LYS A 128 -9.04 15.03 5.61
C LYS A 128 -9.54 16.44 5.87
N PRO A 129 -8.66 17.39 6.21
CA PRO A 129 -9.06 18.78 6.49
C PRO A 129 -9.79 19.47 5.34
N ASP A 130 -9.53 19.08 4.08
CA ASP A 130 -10.24 19.61 2.91
C ASP A 130 -11.74 19.31 2.93
N ASN A 131 -12.13 18.14 3.50
CA ASN A 131 -13.50 17.64 3.57
C ASN A 131 -14.20 17.97 4.90
N ILE A 132 -13.66 18.90 5.67
CA ILE A 132 -14.27 19.43 6.88
C ILE A 132 -14.48 20.92 6.68
N LEU A 133 -15.72 21.32 6.50
CA LEU A 133 -16.09 22.73 6.30
C LEU A 133 -16.32 23.42 7.64
N VAL A 134 -16.14 24.74 7.64
CA VAL A 134 -16.40 25.58 8.83
C VAL A 134 -17.52 26.56 8.50
N ASN A 135 -18.51 26.61 9.35
CA ASN A 135 -19.67 27.50 9.23
C ASN A 135 -20.08 28.00 10.60
N GLN A 136 -19.89 29.28 10.88
CA GLN A 136 -20.20 29.94 12.16
C GLN A 136 -19.58 29.21 13.37
N GLY A 137 -18.35 28.78 13.24
CA GLY A 137 -17.62 28.04 14.28
C GLY A 137 -18.04 26.58 14.45
N ILE A 138 -18.97 26.08 13.62
CA ILE A 138 -19.40 24.68 13.59
C ILE A 138 -18.62 23.96 12.48
N TYR A 139 -18.01 22.81 12.84
CA TYR A 139 -17.31 21.95 11.90
C TYR A 139 -18.29 20.95 11.27
N LYS A 140 -18.31 20.89 9.94
CA LYS A 140 -19.25 20.05 9.19
C LYS A 140 -18.49 19.16 8.21
N ILE A 141 -18.68 17.86 8.34
CA ILE A 141 -18.05 16.84 7.48
C ILE A 141 -18.82 16.74 6.17
N THR A 142 -18.09 16.67 5.05
CA THR A 142 -18.65 16.59 3.70
C THR A 142 -17.91 15.56 2.85
N ASP A 143 -18.40 15.25 1.65
CA ASP A 143 -17.77 14.40 0.65
C ASP A 143 -17.53 12.95 1.11
N PHE A 144 -18.54 12.33 1.71
CA PHE A 144 -18.51 10.95 2.18
C PHE A 144 -19.05 9.97 1.13
N GLY A 145 -18.36 8.85 0.94
CA GLY A 145 -18.88 7.67 0.21
C GLY A 145 -18.39 7.44 -1.21
N LEU A 146 -17.72 8.39 -1.88
CA LEU A 146 -17.25 8.23 -3.28
C LEU A 146 -16.09 7.24 -3.46
N SER A 147 -15.38 6.90 -2.41
CA SER A 147 -14.17 6.08 -2.50
C SER A 147 -14.39 4.58 -2.69
N LYS A 148 -15.67 4.09 -2.63
CA LYS A 148 -15.97 2.66 -2.68
C LYS A 148 -15.69 1.98 -4.02
N VAL A 149 -15.71 2.72 -5.13
CA VAL A 149 -15.61 2.15 -6.49
C VAL A 149 -14.21 2.25 -7.08
N VAL A 150 -13.43 3.22 -6.64
CA VAL A 150 -12.09 3.48 -7.19
C VAL A 150 -11.06 2.38 -6.83
N GLY A 151 -11.28 1.62 -5.75
CA GLY A 151 -10.35 0.58 -5.31
C GLY A 151 -10.36 -0.71 -6.13
N LEU A 152 -11.35 -0.95 -6.97
CA LEU A 152 -11.50 -2.24 -7.70
C LEU A 152 -11.10 -2.19 -9.18
N ALA A 153 -11.11 -1.05 -9.84
CA ALA A 153 -11.00 -1.00 -11.29
C ALA A 153 -9.69 -0.42 -11.86
N THR A 154 -8.93 0.40 -11.14
CA THR A 154 -7.76 1.07 -11.76
C THR A 154 -6.65 1.38 -10.77
N ARG A 155 -5.75 0.43 -10.56
CA ARG A 155 -4.52 0.60 -9.76
C ARG A 155 -3.53 1.62 -10.36
N SER A 156 -3.63 1.98 -11.63
CA SER A 156 -2.65 2.80 -12.34
C SER A 156 -3.07 4.23 -12.70
N GLN A 157 -4.33 4.63 -12.53
CA GLN A 157 -4.78 5.97 -12.96
C GLN A 157 -5.48 6.82 -11.92
N THR A 158 -5.76 6.35 -10.70
CA THR A 158 -6.67 7.04 -9.77
C THR A 158 -6.03 7.60 -8.50
N PHE A 159 -4.72 7.62 -8.35
CA PHE A 159 -4.06 8.46 -7.35
C PHE A 159 -4.05 9.95 -7.79
N LYS A 160 -5.17 10.45 -8.30
CA LYS A 160 -5.34 11.87 -8.66
C LYS A 160 -5.62 12.77 -7.44
N GLY A 161 -4.97 12.50 -6.32
CA GLY A 161 -5.05 13.36 -5.15
C GLY A 161 -3.96 13.01 -4.15
N ILE A 162 -2.80 13.64 -4.30
CA ILE A 162 -1.67 13.55 -3.34
C ILE A 162 -2.15 13.70 -1.89
N ASN A 163 -3.19 14.51 -1.64
CA ASN A 163 -3.73 14.76 -0.31
C ASN A 163 -4.48 13.58 0.31
N HIS A 164 -5.12 12.70 -0.49
CA HIS A 164 -5.80 11.51 0.04
C HIS A 164 -4.82 10.51 0.67
N ILE A 165 -3.66 10.30 0.03
CA ILE A 165 -2.63 9.34 0.47
C ILE A 165 -2.13 9.64 1.88
N LYS A 166 -2.02 10.92 2.24
CA LYS A 166 -1.52 11.38 3.54
C LYS A 166 -2.38 10.96 4.73
N TYR A 167 -3.66 10.68 4.52
CA TYR A 167 -4.61 10.32 5.58
C TYR A 167 -5.05 8.85 5.51
N CYS A 168 -4.45 8.07 4.61
CA CYS A 168 -4.86 6.71 4.31
C CYS A 168 -4.50 5.74 5.45
N ALA A 169 -5.47 4.99 5.95
CA ALA A 169 -5.23 4.00 7.00
C ALA A 169 -4.33 2.84 6.52
N PRO A 170 -3.50 2.24 7.40
CA PRO A 170 -2.61 1.14 7.05
C PRO A 170 -3.26 -0.01 6.29
N GLU A 171 -4.45 -0.44 6.72
CA GLU A 171 -5.18 -1.54 6.11
C GLU A 171 -5.74 -1.22 4.71
N ALA A 172 -5.92 0.05 4.37
CA ALA A 172 -6.38 0.45 3.04
C ALA A 172 -5.33 0.14 1.95
N TRP A 173 -4.04 0.13 2.30
CA TRP A 173 -2.95 -0.21 1.39
C TRP A 173 -2.92 -1.69 1.00
N HIS A 174 -3.61 -2.55 1.76
CA HIS A 174 -3.60 -4.01 1.59
C HIS A 174 -4.96 -4.59 1.18
N LEU A 175 -5.85 -3.77 0.62
CA LEU A 175 -7.21 -4.18 0.25
C LEU A 175 -8.00 -4.80 1.44
N GLY A 176 -7.71 -4.33 2.65
CA GLY A 176 -8.44 -4.71 3.85
C GLY A 176 -9.94 -4.42 3.75
N ARG A 177 -10.73 -5.09 4.59
CA ARG A 177 -12.16 -4.79 4.68
C ARG A 177 -12.35 -3.34 5.09
N ASN A 178 -13.39 -2.72 4.51
CA ASN A 178 -13.74 -1.36 4.84
C ASN A 178 -14.44 -1.32 6.20
N GLU A 179 -13.75 -0.87 7.19
CA GLU A 179 -14.21 -0.87 8.57
C GLU A 179 -14.12 0.54 9.17
N LEU A 180 -14.91 0.78 10.19
CA LEU A 180 -14.93 2.00 11.00
C LEU A 180 -13.52 2.46 11.40
N GLY A 181 -12.62 1.50 11.68
CA GLY A 181 -11.24 1.77 12.07
C GLY A 181 -10.44 2.60 11.08
N MET A 182 -10.78 2.54 9.76
CA MET A 182 -10.14 3.40 8.75
C MET A 182 -10.45 4.88 8.98
N ASP A 183 -11.73 5.19 9.24
CA ASP A 183 -12.17 6.54 9.49
C ASP A 183 -11.61 7.08 10.82
N ILE A 184 -11.52 6.22 11.84
CA ILE A 184 -10.90 6.59 13.12
C ILE A 184 -9.43 6.94 12.94
N TYR A 185 -8.67 6.18 12.15
CA TYR A 185 -7.27 6.47 11.86
C TYR A 185 -7.10 7.82 11.13
N SER A 186 -7.85 8.02 10.06
CA SER A 186 -7.79 9.26 9.28
C SER A 186 -8.17 10.48 10.11
N MET A 187 -9.20 10.35 10.97
CA MET A 187 -9.57 11.41 11.90
C MET A 187 -8.50 11.62 12.98
N GLY A 188 -7.81 10.57 13.42
CA GLY A 188 -6.65 10.69 14.33
C GLY A 188 -5.56 11.58 13.76
N ILE A 189 -5.27 11.50 12.46
CA ILE A 189 -4.32 12.40 11.77
C ILE A 189 -4.86 13.84 11.78
N VAL A 190 -6.14 14.04 11.49
CA VAL A 190 -6.76 15.38 11.55
C VAL A 190 -6.69 15.96 12.96
N PHE A 191 -6.94 15.14 13.99
CA PHE A 191 -6.83 15.57 15.38
C PHE A 191 -5.39 15.94 15.76
N TYR A 192 -4.41 15.18 15.24
CA TYR A 192 -3.01 15.51 15.40
C TYR A 192 -2.68 16.90 14.84
N GLU A 193 -3.13 17.19 13.62
CA GLU A 193 -2.91 18.50 12.98
C GLU A 193 -3.61 19.64 13.71
N ILE A 194 -4.81 19.44 14.22
CA ILE A 194 -5.52 20.44 15.03
C ILE A 194 -4.76 20.71 16.34
N ALA A 195 -4.29 19.65 17.00
CA ALA A 195 -3.62 19.78 18.29
C ALA A 195 -2.21 20.41 18.20
N THR A 196 -1.52 20.24 17.05
CA THR A 196 -0.07 20.54 16.94
C THR A 196 0.27 21.52 15.82
N LEU A 197 -0.61 21.74 14.87
CA LEU A 197 -0.36 22.38 13.58
C LEU A 197 0.74 21.69 12.74
N GLN A 198 1.16 20.48 13.12
CA GLN A 198 2.15 19.68 12.40
C GLN A 198 1.48 18.42 11.84
N PHE A 199 2.10 17.84 10.81
CA PHE A 199 1.73 16.53 10.32
C PHE A 199 2.46 15.44 11.13
N PRO A 200 1.82 14.28 11.43
CA PRO A 200 2.40 13.29 12.34
C PRO A 200 3.61 12.54 11.79
N TYR A 201 3.84 12.58 10.48
CA TYR A 201 4.93 11.87 9.81
C TYR A 201 5.82 12.83 9.03
N SER A 202 7.15 12.62 9.15
CA SER A 202 8.14 13.25 8.27
C SER A 202 8.49 12.26 7.16
N VAL A 203 8.04 12.53 5.94
CA VAL A 203 8.26 11.65 4.78
C VAL A 203 9.26 12.33 3.84
N GLU A 204 10.44 11.75 3.75
CA GLU A 204 11.43 12.12 2.74
C GLU A 204 11.10 11.38 1.45
N ILE A 205 10.90 12.11 0.37
CA ILE A 205 10.59 11.53 -0.93
C ILE A 205 11.87 10.99 -1.54
N SER A 206 12.00 9.67 -1.58
CA SER A 206 13.21 8.96 -2.05
C SER A 206 13.14 8.50 -3.51
N GLY A 207 11.98 8.59 -4.13
CA GLY A 207 11.75 8.17 -5.52
C GLY A 207 10.27 7.98 -5.85
N ASP A 208 9.61 7.02 -5.22
CA ASP A 208 8.18 6.79 -5.37
C ASP A 208 7.40 7.43 -4.21
N PHE A 209 6.70 8.52 -4.52
CA PHE A 209 5.88 9.26 -3.57
C PHE A 209 4.84 8.37 -2.86
N ILE A 210 4.23 7.44 -3.60
CA ILE A 210 3.18 6.56 -3.07
C ILE A 210 3.77 5.56 -2.09
N ASP A 211 4.91 4.94 -2.45
CA ASP A 211 5.58 3.93 -1.62
C ASP A 211 6.15 4.56 -0.33
N ASP A 212 6.71 5.77 -0.41
CA ASP A 212 7.23 6.48 0.76
C ASP A 212 6.12 6.81 1.77
N TRP A 213 4.95 7.27 1.30
CA TRP A 213 3.78 7.48 2.16
C TRP A 213 3.19 6.17 2.69
N LYS A 214 3.16 5.12 1.87
CA LYS A 214 2.75 3.77 2.29
C LYS A 214 3.61 3.28 3.45
N LYS A 215 4.94 3.39 3.35
CA LYS A 215 5.88 3.03 4.43
C LYS A 215 5.61 3.83 5.70
N ALA A 216 5.38 5.14 5.58
CA ALA A 216 5.07 5.98 6.73
C ALA A 216 3.81 5.51 7.46
N HIS A 217 2.72 5.24 6.73
CA HIS A 217 1.48 4.75 7.33
C HIS A 217 1.60 3.34 7.92
N LEU A 218 2.38 2.45 7.32
CA LEU A 218 2.52 1.07 7.77
C LEU A 218 3.45 0.91 8.96
N ILE A 219 4.55 1.68 9.02
CA ILE A 219 5.69 1.40 9.90
C ILE A 219 6.04 2.58 10.80
N GLN A 220 6.02 3.83 10.27
CA GLN A 220 6.48 4.98 11.04
C GLN A 220 5.49 5.30 12.16
N MET A 221 6.00 5.36 13.39
CA MET A 221 5.20 5.83 14.53
C MET A 221 5.10 7.35 14.50
N PRO A 222 3.93 7.94 14.81
CA PRO A 222 3.80 9.38 14.94
C PRO A 222 4.59 9.86 16.17
N ASN A 223 5.16 11.06 16.08
CA ASN A 223 5.76 11.71 17.24
C ASN A 223 4.68 12.03 18.29
N ASP A 224 5.08 12.12 19.57
CA ASP A 224 4.13 12.55 20.61
C ASP A 224 3.62 13.98 20.28
N PRO A 225 2.30 14.22 20.20
CA PRO A 225 1.75 15.56 20.02
C PRO A 225 2.28 16.60 20.99
N LYS A 226 2.66 16.17 22.21
CA LYS A 226 3.22 17.05 23.25
C LYS A 226 4.60 17.62 22.91
N GLU A 227 5.35 17.01 21.98
CA GLU A 227 6.61 17.59 21.49
C GLU A 227 6.39 18.93 20.77
N TYR A 228 5.23 19.07 20.10
CA TYR A 228 4.89 20.28 19.35
C TYR A 228 3.91 21.19 20.08
N ASN A 229 3.13 20.64 21.03
CA ASN A 229 2.23 21.38 21.91
C ASN A 229 2.37 20.91 23.35
N PRO A 230 3.39 21.42 24.10
CA PRO A 230 3.61 21.00 25.49
C PRO A 230 2.45 21.27 26.44
N SER A 231 1.51 22.16 26.08
CA SER A 231 0.32 22.46 26.89
C SER A 231 -0.77 21.41 26.72
N LEU A 232 -0.65 20.49 25.75
CA LEU A 232 -1.64 19.45 25.51
C LEU A 232 -1.68 18.46 26.69
N PRO A 233 -2.86 18.18 27.29
CA PRO A 233 -2.99 17.14 28.29
C PRO A 233 -2.56 15.77 27.76
N ILE A 234 -1.95 14.95 28.62
CA ILE A 234 -1.45 13.63 28.24
C ILE A 234 -2.57 12.73 27.72
N GLU A 235 -3.77 12.88 28.27
CA GLU A 235 -4.96 12.12 27.86
C GLU A 235 -5.35 12.44 26.41
N LEU A 236 -5.30 13.72 26.00
CA LEU A 236 -5.59 14.11 24.61
C LEU A 236 -4.51 13.59 23.66
N SER A 237 -3.24 13.65 24.07
CA SER A 237 -2.16 13.04 23.29
C SER A 237 -2.38 11.54 23.11
N GLN A 238 -2.71 10.82 24.19
CA GLN A 238 -2.97 9.38 24.13
C GLN A 238 -4.18 9.03 23.25
N ILE A 239 -5.28 9.79 23.32
CA ILE A 239 -6.44 9.59 22.45
C ILE A 239 -6.01 9.67 20.98
N ILE A 240 -5.27 10.70 20.61
CA ILE A 240 -4.79 10.89 19.23
C ILE A 240 -3.91 9.71 18.79
N LEU A 241 -2.93 9.33 19.61
CA LEU A 241 -1.99 8.25 19.28
C LEU A 241 -2.70 6.89 19.18
N GLU A 242 -3.69 6.61 20.06
CA GLU A 242 -4.49 5.39 20.03
C GLU A 242 -5.37 5.31 18.77
N MET A 243 -6.00 6.43 18.36
CA MET A 243 -6.71 6.51 17.08
C MET A 243 -5.80 6.20 15.89
N MET A 244 -4.50 6.58 15.96
CA MET A 244 -3.50 6.38 14.92
C MET A 244 -2.73 5.05 15.04
N SER A 245 -3.12 4.14 15.91
CA SER A 245 -2.51 2.82 16.04
C SER A 245 -2.48 2.10 14.70
N LYS A 246 -1.36 1.43 14.39
CA LYS A 246 -1.17 0.78 13.08
C LYS A 246 -2.13 -0.40 12.87
N ARG A 247 -2.41 -1.17 13.92
CA ARG A 247 -3.42 -2.21 13.88
C ARG A 247 -4.79 -1.63 14.16
N ALA A 248 -5.76 -1.96 13.33
CA ALA A 248 -7.14 -1.52 13.52
C ALA A 248 -7.74 -2.02 14.84
N SER A 249 -7.34 -3.22 15.32
CA SER A 249 -7.76 -3.79 16.59
C SER A 249 -7.31 -3.02 17.84
N ASP A 250 -6.25 -2.22 17.70
CA ASP A 250 -5.65 -1.46 18.80
C ASP A 250 -6.21 -0.03 18.84
N ARG A 251 -7.14 0.30 17.96
CA ARG A 251 -7.89 1.56 17.92
C ARG A 251 -9.21 1.41 18.66
N TYR A 252 -9.88 2.52 18.86
CA TYR A 252 -11.25 2.52 19.39
C TYR A 252 -12.20 1.72 18.49
N SER A 253 -13.16 1.02 19.10
CA SER A 253 -14.17 0.26 18.36
C SER A 253 -15.43 1.07 18.04
N SER A 254 -15.58 2.27 18.61
CA SER A 254 -16.69 3.19 18.34
C SER A 254 -16.32 4.64 18.63
N TRP A 255 -17.06 5.57 18.02
CA TRP A 255 -16.94 7.00 18.33
C TRP A 255 -17.39 7.33 19.76
N ASP A 256 -18.32 6.56 20.34
CA ASP A 256 -18.76 6.75 21.73
C ASP A 256 -17.60 6.60 22.72
N GLN A 257 -16.74 5.60 22.52
CA GLN A 257 -15.56 5.42 23.38
C GLN A 257 -14.63 6.64 23.33
N ILE A 258 -14.45 7.24 22.14
CA ILE A 258 -13.62 8.45 21.99
C ILE A 258 -14.28 9.63 22.68
N ILE A 259 -15.58 9.84 22.47
CA ILE A 259 -16.36 10.92 23.11
C ILE A 259 -16.30 10.81 24.63
N GLU A 260 -16.54 9.63 25.19
CA GLU A 260 -16.47 9.38 26.65
C GLU A 260 -15.09 9.73 27.21
N ARG A 261 -14.01 9.33 26.53
CA ARG A 261 -12.65 9.67 26.97
C ARG A 261 -12.35 11.16 26.86
N LEU A 262 -12.85 11.84 25.82
CA LEU A 262 -12.74 13.30 25.69
C LEU A 262 -13.45 14.03 26.83
N ASP A 263 -14.63 13.55 27.26
CA ASP A 263 -15.37 14.13 28.35
C ASP A 263 -14.70 13.91 29.73
N MET A 264 -14.13 12.73 29.95
CA MET A 264 -13.41 12.42 31.20
C MET A 264 -12.09 13.20 31.31
N SER A 265 -11.46 13.60 30.23
CA SER A 265 -10.19 14.36 30.19
C SER A 265 -10.29 15.77 30.82
N SER A 266 -11.46 16.20 31.28
CA SER A 266 -11.69 17.48 31.96
C SER A 266 -11.51 17.44 33.48
N VAL A 267 -11.22 16.28 34.08
CA VAL A 267 -11.24 16.07 35.54
C VAL A 267 -9.83 15.81 36.12
N SER A 268 -8.77 16.23 35.47
CA SER A 268 -7.40 15.98 35.95
C SER A 268 -7.06 16.67 37.26
N THR A 269 -6.73 15.90 38.28
CA THR A 269 -6.27 16.36 39.61
C THR A 269 -4.74 16.33 39.73
N ASN A 270 -4.20 17.16 40.65
CA ASN A 270 -2.76 17.43 40.86
C ASN A 270 -1.83 16.22 41.16
N THR A 271 -2.34 15.00 41.26
CA THR A 271 -1.57 13.77 41.56
C THR A 271 -0.84 13.21 40.37
N GLU A 272 -1.07 13.73 39.18
CA GLU A 272 -0.58 13.15 37.91
C GLU A 272 0.84 13.59 37.52
N ARG A 273 1.38 14.67 38.10
CA ARG A 273 2.72 15.18 37.74
C ARG A 273 3.86 14.22 38.06
N ASP A 274 3.76 13.46 39.15
CA ASP A 274 4.82 12.55 39.59
C ASP A 274 4.87 11.24 38.78
N VAL A 275 3.77 10.88 38.14
CA VAL A 275 3.66 9.65 37.33
C VAL A 275 3.85 9.92 35.85
N SER A 276 3.70 11.16 35.39
CA SER A 276 3.79 11.55 33.96
C SER A 276 5.10 11.10 33.29
N GLN A 277 6.24 11.29 33.94
CA GLN A 277 7.55 10.88 33.39
C GLN A 277 7.67 9.36 33.23
N LEU A 278 7.06 8.59 34.15
CA LEU A 278 7.07 7.13 34.05
C LEU A 278 6.16 6.66 32.92
N ILE A 279 5.02 7.32 32.73
CA ILE A 279 4.09 7.04 31.64
C ILE A 279 4.76 7.38 30.28
N GLU A 280 5.37 8.56 30.16
CA GLU A 280 6.09 8.97 28.95
C GLU A 280 7.18 7.93 28.57
N ARG A 281 7.97 7.49 29.53
CA ARG A 281 9.01 6.48 29.30
C ARG A 281 8.45 5.10 28.94
N ALA A 282 7.32 4.71 29.55
CA ALA A 282 6.63 3.47 29.20
C ALA A 282 6.06 3.50 27.77
N VAL A 283 5.49 4.64 27.37
CA VAL A 283 5.02 4.88 25.99
C VAL A 283 6.15 4.81 25.00
N GLU A 284 7.29 5.46 25.26
CA GLU A 284 8.46 5.43 24.39
C GLU A 284 8.98 4.00 24.17
N ILE A 285 9.12 3.22 25.25
CA ILE A 285 9.57 1.83 25.18
C ILE A 285 8.56 0.97 24.38
N HIS A 286 7.27 1.17 24.60
CA HIS A 286 6.21 0.45 23.89
C HIS A 286 6.23 0.80 22.41
N THR A 287 6.32 2.09 22.08
CA THR A 287 6.38 2.61 20.71
C THR A 287 7.54 1.99 19.91
N LYS A 288 8.74 1.97 20.52
CA LYS A 288 9.93 1.39 19.89
C LYS A 288 9.76 -0.11 19.61
N LYS A 289 9.26 -0.87 20.57
CA LYS A 289 9.00 -2.32 20.40
C LYS A 289 7.94 -2.58 19.33
N GLU A 290 6.91 -1.76 19.27
CA GLU A 290 5.85 -1.89 18.29
C GLU A 290 6.35 -1.58 16.88
N GLN A 291 7.17 -0.54 16.73
CA GLN A 291 7.81 -0.21 15.46
C GLN A 291 8.70 -1.36 14.95
N GLU A 292 9.53 -1.95 15.81
CA GLU A 292 10.36 -3.12 15.46
C GLU A 292 9.50 -4.32 15.04
N ARG A 293 8.37 -4.55 15.72
CA ARG A 293 7.42 -5.62 15.38
C ARG A 293 6.78 -5.39 14.01
N LEU A 294 6.27 -4.18 13.77
CA LEU A 294 5.64 -3.80 12.51
C LEU A 294 6.60 -3.92 11.33
N LEU A 295 7.85 -3.50 11.51
CA LEU A 295 8.88 -3.64 10.49
C LEU A 295 9.12 -5.12 10.14
N LYS A 296 9.17 -6.02 11.15
CA LYS A 296 9.33 -7.47 10.92
C LYS A 296 8.11 -8.05 10.20
N GLU A 297 6.90 -7.66 10.58
CA GLU A 297 5.66 -8.13 9.95
C GLU A 297 5.57 -7.69 8.48
N GLU A 298 5.94 -6.44 8.18
CA GLU A 298 5.96 -5.91 6.82
C GLU A 298 7.02 -6.60 5.96
N ASN A 299 8.23 -6.77 6.47
CA ASN A 299 9.29 -7.49 5.77
C ASN A 299 8.88 -8.95 5.47
N ALA A 300 8.21 -9.62 6.42
CA ALA A 300 7.70 -10.97 6.21
C ALA A 300 6.58 -11.02 5.16
N ARG A 301 5.71 -9.99 5.11
CA ARG A 301 4.67 -9.87 4.09
C ARG A 301 5.26 -9.65 2.71
N ASN A 302 6.16 -8.68 2.57
CA ASN A 302 6.83 -8.38 1.31
C ASN A 302 7.60 -9.60 0.78
N ALA A 303 8.25 -10.37 1.67
CA ALA A 303 8.91 -11.61 1.29
C ALA A 303 7.93 -12.67 0.76
N ARG A 304 6.73 -12.79 1.37
CA ARG A 304 5.68 -13.72 0.90
C ARG A 304 5.11 -13.29 -0.45
N GLU A 305 4.83 -12.00 -0.64
CA GLU A 305 4.33 -11.48 -1.92
C GLU A 305 5.33 -11.73 -3.04
N ARG A 306 6.62 -11.46 -2.81
CA ARG A 306 7.69 -11.76 -3.76
C ARG A 306 7.80 -13.25 -4.05
N ALA A 307 7.74 -14.10 -3.03
CA ALA A 307 7.76 -15.54 -3.20
C ALA A 307 6.60 -16.03 -4.08
N ASN A 308 5.40 -15.49 -3.91
CA ASN A 308 4.23 -15.82 -4.74
C ASN A 308 4.44 -15.43 -6.21
N ILE A 309 5.00 -14.24 -6.48
CA ILE A 309 5.31 -13.79 -7.84
C ILE A 309 6.33 -14.72 -8.48
N VAL A 310 7.39 -15.05 -7.75
CA VAL A 310 8.44 -15.96 -8.24
C VAL A 310 7.89 -17.37 -8.48
N ASP A 311 7.01 -17.89 -7.62
CA ASP A 311 6.37 -19.22 -7.82
C ASP A 311 5.51 -19.22 -9.09
N TYR A 312 4.74 -18.17 -9.30
CA TYR A 312 3.95 -18.00 -10.53
C TYR A 312 4.84 -18.02 -11.77
N CYS A 313 5.90 -17.21 -11.81
CA CYS A 313 6.83 -17.18 -12.94
C CYS A 313 7.61 -18.52 -13.07
N PHE A 314 7.96 -19.17 -11.97
CA PHE A 314 8.66 -20.45 -11.97
C PHE A 314 7.77 -21.59 -12.44
N SER A 315 6.45 -21.46 -12.31
CA SER A 315 5.51 -22.46 -12.83
C SER A 315 5.65 -22.65 -14.34
N GLU A 316 5.97 -21.62 -15.09
CA GLU A 316 6.24 -21.69 -16.53
C GLU A 316 7.39 -22.64 -16.85
N ILE A 317 8.54 -22.49 -16.19
CA ILE A 317 9.71 -23.37 -16.37
C ILE A 317 9.35 -24.82 -15.98
N ARG A 318 8.61 -24.98 -14.88
CA ARG A 318 8.17 -26.28 -14.40
C ARG A 318 7.21 -26.98 -15.35
N ASP A 319 6.29 -26.25 -15.95
CA ASP A 319 5.32 -26.81 -16.89
C ASP A 319 6.00 -27.22 -18.21
N HIS A 320 7.01 -26.48 -18.66
CA HIS A 320 7.86 -26.93 -19.77
C HIS A 320 8.62 -28.23 -19.44
N ALA A 321 9.17 -28.37 -18.24
CA ALA A 321 9.82 -29.60 -17.80
C ALA A 321 8.84 -30.78 -17.71
N ILE A 322 7.60 -30.55 -17.26
CA ILE A 322 6.54 -31.57 -17.26
C ILE A 322 6.25 -32.03 -18.69
N ASN A 323 6.01 -31.09 -19.60
CA ASN A 323 5.72 -31.38 -21.01
C ASN A 323 6.86 -32.16 -21.67
N LEU A 324 8.11 -31.81 -21.38
CA LEU A 324 9.29 -32.53 -21.86
C LEU A 324 9.26 -33.98 -21.39
N VAL A 325 9.07 -34.21 -20.07
CA VAL A 325 9.01 -35.56 -19.48
C VAL A 325 7.86 -36.38 -20.05
N GLU A 326 6.66 -35.80 -20.18
CA GLU A 326 5.48 -36.46 -20.74
C GLU A 326 5.67 -36.81 -22.21
N THR A 327 6.21 -35.89 -23.00
CA THR A 327 6.48 -36.09 -24.42
C THR A 327 7.54 -37.16 -24.62
N PHE A 328 8.65 -37.09 -23.89
CA PHE A 328 9.70 -38.11 -23.92
C PHE A 328 9.13 -39.48 -23.58
N ASN A 329 8.36 -39.60 -22.49
CA ASN A 329 7.78 -40.87 -22.06
C ASN A 329 6.73 -41.45 -23.03
N ARG A 330 6.10 -40.60 -23.87
CA ARG A 330 5.13 -41.02 -24.87
C ARG A 330 5.83 -41.72 -26.06
N TYR A 331 6.98 -41.22 -26.47
CA TYR A 331 7.69 -41.70 -27.66
C TYR A 331 8.88 -42.64 -27.35
N SER A 332 9.43 -42.64 -26.15
CA SER A 332 10.52 -43.53 -25.77
C SER A 332 10.00 -44.89 -25.28
N GLU A 333 10.47 -45.94 -25.92
CA GLU A 333 10.16 -47.34 -25.51
C GLU A 333 11.14 -47.89 -24.45
N PHE A 334 12.38 -47.43 -24.44
CA PHE A 334 13.50 -48.00 -23.71
C PHE A 334 13.87 -47.27 -22.43
N ALA A 335 13.61 -45.97 -22.36
CA ALA A 335 13.92 -45.13 -21.22
C ALA A 335 12.69 -44.35 -20.78
N LYS A 336 12.56 -44.10 -19.47
CA LYS A 336 11.51 -43.28 -18.91
C LYS A 336 12.11 -42.24 -17.97
N LEU A 337 11.54 -41.01 -17.99
CA LEU A 337 11.90 -39.94 -17.09
C LEU A 337 10.80 -39.70 -16.06
N LYS A 338 11.18 -39.18 -14.91
CA LYS A 338 10.26 -38.69 -13.86
C LYS A 338 10.66 -37.30 -13.41
N LEU A 339 9.66 -36.48 -13.08
CA LEU A 339 9.87 -35.19 -12.46
C LEU A 339 9.54 -35.29 -10.96
N PHE A 340 10.52 -34.95 -10.13
CA PHE A 340 10.39 -34.88 -8.67
C PHE A 340 10.27 -33.41 -8.28
N LYS A 341 9.19 -33.05 -7.56
CA LYS A 341 8.96 -31.70 -7.04
C LYS A 341 9.25 -31.67 -5.54
N ASN A 342 9.90 -30.60 -5.07
CA ASN A 342 10.00 -30.29 -3.67
C ASN A 342 8.94 -29.22 -3.33
N PRO A 343 7.82 -29.56 -2.67
CA PRO A 343 6.72 -28.63 -2.44
C PRO A 343 7.06 -27.49 -1.47
N GLN A 344 8.14 -27.64 -0.69
CA GLN A 344 8.56 -26.60 0.27
C GLN A 344 9.65 -25.67 -0.28
N ARG A 345 10.13 -25.91 -1.51
CA ARG A 345 11.21 -25.15 -2.15
C ARG A 345 10.85 -24.90 -3.61
N PHE A 346 11.33 -23.81 -4.17
CA PHE A 346 11.29 -23.55 -5.61
C PHE A 346 12.30 -24.47 -6.33
N GLU A 347 12.03 -25.78 -6.30
CA GLU A 347 12.96 -26.81 -6.76
C GLU A 347 12.22 -27.98 -7.40
N PHE A 348 12.75 -28.47 -8.51
CA PHE A 348 12.38 -29.77 -9.08
C PHE A 348 13.59 -30.44 -9.72
N SER A 349 13.46 -31.74 -9.98
CA SER A 349 14.51 -32.50 -10.70
C SER A 349 13.89 -33.41 -11.76
N ILE A 350 14.53 -33.48 -12.92
CA ILE A 350 14.23 -34.44 -13.99
C ILE A 350 15.20 -35.60 -13.83
N CYS A 351 14.70 -36.80 -13.54
CA CYS A 351 15.53 -37.97 -13.29
C CYS A 351 15.11 -39.17 -14.16
N PRO A 352 16.01 -40.12 -14.43
CA PRO A 352 15.63 -41.43 -14.94
C PRO A 352 14.63 -42.10 -13.99
N ALA A 353 13.62 -42.81 -14.51
CA ALA A 353 12.55 -43.38 -13.69
C ALA A 353 13.04 -44.36 -12.66
N GLN A 354 14.23 -44.96 -12.86
CA GLN A 354 14.85 -45.96 -12.01
C GLN A 354 15.76 -45.36 -10.91
N SER A 355 16.06 -44.07 -10.94
CA SER A 355 16.96 -43.42 -9.98
C SER A 355 16.48 -42.01 -9.64
N SER A 356 16.26 -41.71 -8.36
CA SER A 356 15.93 -40.38 -7.87
C SER A 356 17.17 -39.55 -7.50
N ALA A 357 18.36 -40.14 -7.50
CA ALA A 357 19.58 -39.50 -6.99
C ALA A 357 20.38 -38.74 -8.08
N HIS A 358 20.15 -39.08 -9.34
CA HIS A 358 20.93 -38.54 -10.46
C HIS A 358 19.96 -37.89 -11.46
N GLY A 359 19.80 -36.59 -11.39
CA GLY A 359 18.91 -35.85 -12.27
C GLY A 359 19.38 -34.44 -12.56
N VAL A 360 18.79 -33.82 -13.57
CA VAL A 360 18.93 -32.39 -13.82
C VAL A 360 18.13 -31.66 -12.75
N LYS A 361 18.80 -30.91 -11.92
CA LYS A 361 18.21 -30.14 -10.81
C LYS A 361 17.97 -28.72 -11.25
N VAL A 362 16.79 -28.23 -10.96
CA VAL A 362 16.41 -26.83 -11.15
C VAL A 362 16.00 -26.26 -9.80
N SER A 363 16.64 -25.21 -9.35
CA SER A 363 16.31 -24.51 -8.12
C SER A 363 16.30 -23.01 -8.33
N VAL A 364 15.33 -22.32 -7.72
CA VAL A 364 15.19 -20.87 -7.78
C VAL A 364 15.05 -20.30 -6.37
N HIS A 365 15.60 -19.13 -6.15
CA HIS A 365 15.52 -18.43 -4.86
C HIS A 365 15.05 -17.00 -5.08
N PRO A 366 13.90 -16.62 -4.50
CA PRO A 366 13.45 -15.24 -4.46
C PRO A 366 14.48 -14.36 -3.73
N LEU A 367 14.72 -13.17 -4.23
CA LEU A 367 15.53 -12.16 -3.53
C LEU A 367 14.66 -11.39 -2.53
N ASN A 368 15.22 -11.06 -1.38
CA ASN A 368 14.54 -10.23 -0.40
C ASN A 368 14.38 -8.77 -0.89
N GLU A 369 15.32 -8.31 -1.69
CA GLU A 369 15.32 -6.99 -2.33
C GLU A 369 15.67 -7.15 -3.81
N ASN A 370 15.19 -6.23 -4.65
CA ASN A 370 15.58 -6.21 -6.05
C ASN A 370 17.06 -5.79 -6.17
N VAL A 371 17.81 -6.54 -6.93
CA VAL A 371 19.23 -6.26 -7.20
C VAL A 371 19.38 -5.74 -8.61
N GLN A 372 20.00 -4.57 -8.76
CA GLN A 372 20.31 -4.04 -10.09
C GLN A 372 21.42 -4.86 -10.75
N PHE A 373 21.17 -5.36 -11.94
CA PHE A 373 22.14 -6.05 -12.76
C PHE A 373 22.05 -5.57 -14.20
N LYS A 374 23.06 -4.82 -14.66
CA LYS A 374 23.02 -4.10 -15.94
C LYS A 374 21.75 -3.25 -16.05
N GLU A 375 20.97 -3.43 -17.12
CA GLU A 375 19.69 -2.75 -17.35
C GLU A 375 18.50 -3.37 -16.61
N TYR A 376 18.68 -4.47 -15.86
CA TYR A 376 17.59 -5.24 -15.26
C TYR A 376 17.54 -5.14 -13.74
N LEU A 377 16.33 -5.21 -13.21
CA LEU A 377 16.05 -5.48 -11.81
C LEU A 377 15.84 -6.98 -11.61
N VAL A 378 16.74 -7.63 -10.87
CA VAL A 378 16.67 -9.08 -10.61
C VAL A 378 15.76 -9.34 -9.43
N LYS A 379 14.73 -10.18 -9.62
CA LYS A 379 13.74 -10.59 -8.60
C LYS A 379 14.04 -11.95 -7.99
N ALA A 380 14.66 -12.85 -8.77
CA ALA A 380 15.03 -14.18 -8.32
C ALA A 380 16.24 -14.71 -9.09
N TRP A 381 16.98 -15.61 -8.42
CA TRP A 381 18.08 -16.36 -9.00
C TRP A 381 17.78 -17.84 -9.03
N GLY A 382 18.26 -18.52 -10.06
CA GLY A 382 18.13 -19.94 -10.17
C GLY A 382 19.37 -20.61 -10.73
N VAL A 383 19.41 -21.93 -10.54
CA VAL A 383 20.44 -22.81 -11.04
C VAL A 383 19.77 -23.97 -11.76
N VAL A 384 20.22 -24.26 -12.96
CA VAL A 384 19.92 -25.49 -13.70
C VAL A 384 21.22 -26.26 -13.80
N MET A 385 21.28 -27.48 -13.26
CA MET A 385 22.53 -28.26 -13.17
C MET A 385 22.30 -29.74 -13.40
N ALA A 386 23.10 -30.34 -14.28
CA ALA A 386 23.19 -31.76 -14.49
C ALA A 386 24.10 -32.44 -13.43
N PRO A 387 24.02 -33.76 -13.27
CA PRO A 387 24.89 -34.53 -12.34
C PRO A 387 26.38 -34.39 -12.60
N SER A 388 26.81 -34.06 -13.83
CA SER A 388 28.19 -33.75 -14.19
C SER A 388 28.71 -32.44 -13.60
N GLY A 389 27.81 -31.55 -13.16
CA GLY A 389 28.13 -30.17 -12.81
C GLY A 389 28.03 -29.18 -13.95
N LYS A 390 27.70 -29.63 -15.15
CA LYS A 390 27.35 -28.72 -16.26
C LYS A 390 26.00 -28.08 -15.99
N GLY A 391 25.83 -26.84 -16.44
CA GLY A 391 24.56 -26.13 -16.28
C GLY A 391 24.69 -24.64 -16.53
N PHE A 392 23.64 -23.93 -16.14
CA PHE A 392 23.54 -22.49 -16.30
C PHE A 392 22.70 -21.84 -15.18
N ASN A 393 22.83 -20.54 -15.04
CA ASN A 393 21.96 -19.77 -14.14
C ASN A 393 20.75 -19.24 -14.90
N ILE A 394 19.62 -19.13 -14.19
CA ILE A 394 18.41 -18.49 -14.64
C ILE A 394 18.09 -17.33 -13.71
N LEU A 395 17.66 -16.21 -14.27
CA LEU A 395 17.30 -15.03 -13.52
C LEU A 395 15.90 -14.59 -13.93
N LEU A 396 15.07 -14.33 -12.94
CA LEU A 396 13.83 -13.59 -13.17
C LEU A 396 14.14 -12.10 -13.09
N VAL A 397 14.00 -11.42 -14.22
CA VAL A 397 14.34 -9.99 -14.34
C VAL A 397 13.14 -9.16 -14.79
N ALA A 398 13.10 -7.92 -14.34
CA ALA A 398 12.20 -6.88 -14.82
C ALA A 398 12.99 -5.75 -15.48
N GLU A 399 12.38 -5.03 -16.42
CA GLU A 399 12.98 -3.86 -17.06
C GLU A 399 12.87 -2.62 -16.19
N ASP A 400 11.79 -2.54 -15.40
CA ASP A 400 11.57 -1.47 -14.43
C ASP A 400 10.90 -1.99 -13.15
N ALA A 401 10.70 -1.10 -12.17
CA ALA A 401 10.11 -1.44 -10.87
C ALA A 401 8.60 -1.75 -10.94
N ASP A 402 7.91 -1.26 -11.97
CA ASP A 402 6.45 -1.41 -12.14
C ASP A 402 6.10 -2.74 -12.80
N GLU A 403 7.06 -3.39 -13.44
CA GLU A 403 6.85 -4.72 -14.04
C GLU A 403 6.71 -5.79 -12.94
N VAL A 404 5.47 -6.25 -12.69
CA VAL A 404 5.18 -7.19 -11.59
C VAL A 404 5.78 -8.56 -11.83
N TYR A 405 5.64 -9.12 -13.04
CA TYR A 405 6.04 -10.50 -13.32
C TYR A 405 7.41 -10.54 -13.95
N GLY A 406 7.99 -9.94 -14.71
CA GLY A 406 9.31 -10.08 -15.33
C GLY A 406 9.43 -11.26 -16.28
N LYS A 407 10.63 -11.42 -16.82
CA LYS A 407 10.99 -12.48 -17.79
C LYS A 407 12.19 -13.30 -17.31
N TRP A 408 12.27 -14.56 -17.73
CA TRP A 408 13.43 -15.40 -17.45
C TRP A 408 14.53 -15.16 -18.47
N ILE A 409 15.73 -14.91 -17.97
CA ILE A 409 16.96 -14.89 -18.77
C ILE A 409 17.93 -15.94 -18.26
N THR A 410 18.85 -16.37 -19.12
CA THR A 410 19.86 -17.39 -18.81
C THR A 410 21.25 -16.83 -18.89
N PHE A 411 22.13 -17.35 -18.05
CA PHE A 411 23.55 -17.07 -18.05
C PHE A 411 24.35 -18.36 -18.15
N HIS A 412 25.08 -18.52 -19.24
CA HIS A 412 26.04 -19.60 -19.46
C HIS A 412 27.42 -19.09 -19.15
N VAL A 413 28.05 -19.61 -18.10
CA VAL A 413 29.36 -19.15 -17.63
C VAL A 413 30.44 -20.11 -18.15
N ARG A 414 31.51 -19.55 -18.72
CA ARG A 414 32.69 -20.27 -19.18
C ARG A 414 33.94 -19.55 -18.69
N HIS A 415 35.06 -20.26 -18.57
CA HIS A 415 36.34 -19.63 -18.29
C HIS A 415 36.81 -18.78 -19.48
N ASN A 416 37.37 -17.62 -19.17
CA ASN A 416 38.06 -16.86 -20.19
C ASN A 416 39.33 -17.63 -20.62
N PRO A 417 39.50 -17.96 -21.90
CA PRO A 417 40.68 -18.69 -22.37
C PRO A 417 42.03 -18.03 -22.05
N ILE A 418 42.02 -16.70 -21.81
CA ILE A 418 43.22 -15.90 -21.53
C ILE A 418 43.52 -15.83 -20.02
N ALA A 419 42.56 -16.22 -19.15
CA ALA A 419 42.76 -16.14 -17.71
C ALA A 419 43.71 -17.23 -17.19
N LYS A 420 44.68 -16.85 -16.33
CA LYS A 420 45.68 -17.78 -15.76
C LYS A 420 45.16 -18.77 -14.74
N ARG A 421 43.95 -18.60 -14.21
CA ARG A 421 43.29 -19.52 -13.26
C ARG A 421 42.18 -20.28 -13.98
N LYS A 422 42.36 -21.60 -14.13
CA LYS A 422 41.30 -22.51 -14.55
C LYS A 422 40.88 -23.33 -13.31
N ASP A 423 39.64 -23.24 -12.87
CA ASP A 423 39.08 -24.23 -12.00
C ASP A 423 38.75 -25.51 -12.80
N LYS A 424 38.34 -26.59 -12.10
CA LYS A 424 38.11 -27.91 -12.77
C LYS A 424 36.61 -28.09 -13.15
N ARG A 425 35.79 -27.04 -13.14
CA ARG A 425 34.37 -27.16 -13.48
C ARG A 425 34.20 -27.45 -14.97
N LEU A 426 33.22 -28.31 -15.29
CA LEU A 426 32.86 -28.62 -16.67
C LEU A 426 32.01 -27.47 -17.25
N GLU A 427 32.39 -26.97 -18.39
CA GLU A 427 31.72 -25.82 -19.04
C GLU A 427 30.54 -26.27 -19.92
N PRO A 428 29.46 -25.44 -20.00
CA PRO A 428 29.19 -24.30 -19.13
C PRO A 428 28.81 -24.73 -17.73
N PHE A 429 29.09 -23.92 -16.72
CA PHE A 429 28.77 -24.21 -15.35
C PHE A 429 27.92 -23.07 -14.69
N PRO A 430 27.04 -23.39 -13.75
CA PRO A 430 26.33 -22.39 -12.96
C PRO A 430 27.16 -21.97 -11.74
N PHE A 431 26.94 -20.74 -11.28
CA PHE A 431 27.32 -20.33 -9.93
C PHE A 431 26.28 -20.77 -8.92
N ASN A 432 26.73 -21.22 -7.75
CA ASN A 432 25.85 -21.48 -6.61
C ASN A 432 25.25 -20.17 -6.09
N LEU A 433 24.08 -20.25 -5.49
CA LEU A 433 23.33 -19.07 -5.02
C LEU A 433 24.09 -18.22 -3.99
N ASP A 434 24.87 -18.86 -3.13
CA ASP A 434 25.72 -18.16 -2.14
C ASP A 434 26.94 -17.46 -2.80
N GLU A 435 27.36 -17.91 -3.96
CA GLU A 435 28.46 -17.34 -4.74
C GLU A 435 27.99 -16.18 -5.63
N ILE A 436 26.78 -16.26 -6.18
CA ILE A 436 26.24 -15.27 -7.13
C ILE A 436 26.23 -13.87 -6.54
N ALA A 437 25.78 -13.69 -5.30
CA ALA A 437 25.72 -12.39 -4.66
C ALA A 437 27.11 -11.73 -4.53
N LYS A 438 28.15 -12.53 -4.40
CA LYS A 438 29.55 -12.06 -4.31
C LYS A 438 30.21 -11.92 -5.68
N GLU A 439 29.80 -12.71 -6.67
CA GLU A 439 30.44 -12.79 -7.97
C GLU A 439 29.79 -11.93 -9.05
N ILE A 440 28.59 -11.37 -8.82
CA ILE A 440 27.99 -10.38 -9.72
C ILE A 440 28.88 -9.15 -9.87
N GLU A 441 29.44 -8.64 -8.78
CA GLU A 441 30.42 -7.55 -8.83
C GLU A 441 31.70 -7.96 -9.56
N LEU A 442 32.10 -9.23 -9.43
CA LEU A 442 33.28 -9.79 -10.08
C LEU A 442 33.04 -10.11 -11.57
N ILE A 443 31.83 -10.51 -11.96
CA ILE A 443 31.47 -10.75 -13.36
C ILE A 443 31.47 -9.45 -14.17
N SER A 444 31.07 -8.34 -13.54
CA SER A 444 31.06 -7.02 -14.19
C SER A 444 32.43 -6.36 -14.26
N GLY A 445 33.39 -6.76 -13.41
CA GLY A 445 34.70 -6.09 -13.27
C GLY A 445 35.96 -6.90 -13.58
N MET A 446 35.92 -8.25 -13.62
CA MET A 446 37.07 -9.09 -13.88
C MET A 446 36.86 -10.00 -15.08
N HIS A 447 37.74 -9.93 -16.07
CA HIS A 447 37.76 -10.74 -17.28
C HIS A 447 38.11 -12.24 -17.04
N ILE A 448 37.75 -12.81 -15.91
CA ILE A 448 38.03 -14.22 -15.56
C ILE A 448 37.05 -15.16 -16.27
N TYR A 449 35.81 -14.70 -16.43
CA TYR A 449 34.74 -15.50 -17.03
C TYR A 449 34.17 -14.81 -18.28
N VAL A 450 33.68 -15.62 -19.20
CA VAL A 450 32.85 -15.19 -20.32
C VAL A 450 31.43 -15.63 -20.00
N VAL A 451 30.48 -14.71 -20.08
CA VAL A 451 29.08 -14.95 -19.80
C VAL A 451 28.26 -14.70 -21.06
N ASP A 452 27.66 -15.76 -21.57
CA ASP A 452 26.69 -15.69 -22.66
C ASP A 452 25.29 -15.53 -22.07
N GLN A 453 24.59 -14.47 -22.44
CA GLN A 453 23.24 -14.15 -21.97
C GLN A 453 22.22 -14.39 -23.06
N SER A 454 21.09 -15.02 -22.76
CA SER A 454 19.96 -15.19 -23.67
C SER A 454 18.62 -15.23 -22.92
N ILE A 455 17.53 -15.04 -23.65
CA ILE A 455 16.18 -15.31 -23.10
C ILE A 455 16.08 -16.82 -22.85
N PHE A 456 15.43 -17.21 -21.75
CA PHE A 456 15.22 -18.62 -21.45
C PHE A 456 14.41 -19.30 -22.56
N ASP A 457 14.95 -20.41 -23.08
CA ASP A 457 14.29 -21.30 -24.04
C ASP A 457 14.23 -22.70 -23.42
N PRO A 458 13.07 -23.36 -23.34
CA PRO A 458 12.90 -24.73 -22.83
C PRO A 458 13.86 -25.75 -23.44
N LYS A 459 14.24 -25.59 -24.70
CA LYS A 459 15.22 -26.45 -25.39
C LYS A 459 16.60 -26.47 -24.72
N MET A 460 16.89 -25.53 -23.82
CA MET A 460 18.13 -25.54 -23.06
C MET A 460 18.22 -26.68 -22.06
N PHE A 461 17.11 -27.39 -21.75
CA PHE A 461 17.13 -28.62 -20.99
C PHE A 461 17.65 -29.81 -21.79
N ASP A 462 17.46 -29.84 -23.10
CA ASP A 462 17.75 -31.00 -23.97
C ASP A 462 19.18 -31.53 -23.78
N PRO A 463 20.26 -30.72 -23.88
CA PRO A 463 21.64 -31.21 -23.73
C PRO A 463 21.93 -31.75 -22.33
N LEU A 464 21.22 -31.27 -21.31
CA LEU A 464 21.40 -31.73 -19.91
C LEU A 464 20.62 -33.03 -19.63
N VAL A 465 19.48 -33.22 -20.32
CA VAL A 465 18.69 -34.45 -20.26
C VAL A 465 19.35 -35.57 -21.10
N ASP A 466 19.94 -35.24 -22.26
CA ASP A 466 20.72 -36.19 -23.06
C ASP A 466 21.84 -36.83 -22.24
N GLU A 467 22.53 -36.06 -21.39
CA GLU A 467 23.55 -36.59 -20.47
C GLU A 467 23.01 -37.61 -19.50
N LEU A 468 21.72 -37.54 -19.11
CA LEU A 468 21.07 -38.54 -18.22
C LEU A 468 20.82 -39.87 -18.97
N LEU A 469 20.71 -39.83 -20.28
CA LEU A 469 20.37 -41.00 -21.10
C LEU A 469 21.63 -41.75 -21.56
N GLU A 470 22.79 -41.12 -21.49
CA GLU A 470 24.08 -41.69 -21.87
C GLU A 470 24.69 -42.58 -20.73
N LYS A 471 24.17 -42.47 -19.52
CA LYS A 471 24.59 -43.25 -18.33
C LYS A 471 23.58 -44.31 -17.95
#